data_0e9b703409758cf207a9302859c150ca
#
_entry.id   0e9b703409758cf207a9302859c150ca
#
_cell.length_a   1.000
_cell.length_b   1.000
_cell.length_c   1.000
_cell.angle_alpha   90.00
_cell.angle_beta   90.00
_cell.angle_gamma   90.00
#
_symmetry.space_group_name_H-M   'P 1'
#
loop_
_entity.id
_entity.type
_entity.pdbx_description
1 polymer ?
#
loop_
_entity_poly.entity_id
_entity_poly.type
_entity_poly.pdbx_seq_one_letter_code
_entity_poly.pdbx_strand_id
1 'polypeptide(L)'
;MKLDRYKTHDIEIVIDRMLIDDTDDTQKRLQESIKIAMNYGDDVLMVLEHDQKKAHYFSRHLMCPSSGISYPLPEPNTFSFNSPKGMCPHCNGLGEVQEINLSKIIPDPSISIKNGGITAVGEQKNTWIFKQLELIVQKFGHKLSDPIETLPKEAMDIILYGGKDKYAIKSDVLGITRNFEIDFEGIINFIKSQHENADMVAIKRWAEEFMDTIPCEECHGTRLRKEALYFKIADKNIADQRNHHPTTIPHRCRAYLFSS
;
A
#
# COMPACT_ATOMS: atom_id res chain seq x y z
N MET A 1 -25.06 -9.87 20.19
CA MET A 1 -23.94 -8.93 20.05
C MET A 1 -23.96 -8.37 18.63
N LYS A 2 -24.08 -7.05 18.44
CA LYS A 2 -23.99 -6.45 17.10
C LYS A 2 -22.57 -5.95 16.93
N LEU A 3 -21.81 -6.59 16.03
CA LEU A 3 -20.47 -6.15 15.64
C LEU A 3 -20.58 -5.02 14.60
N ASP A 4 -19.72 -4.02 14.71
CA ASP A 4 -19.64 -2.92 13.75
C ASP A 4 -18.95 -3.44 12.49
N ARG A 5 -19.65 -3.43 11.35
CA ARG A 5 -19.14 -3.99 10.07
C ARG A 5 -17.94 -3.24 9.48
N TYR A 6 -17.62 -2.05 10.02
CA TYR A 6 -16.50 -1.22 9.55
C TYR A 6 -15.29 -1.22 10.48
N LYS A 7 -15.32 -2.04 11.57
CA LYS A 7 -14.20 -2.19 12.49
C LYS A 7 -13.64 -3.60 12.44
N THR A 8 -12.34 -3.71 12.62
CA THR A 8 -11.69 -5.01 12.85
C THR A 8 -12.10 -5.53 14.22
N HIS A 9 -12.48 -6.79 14.30
CA HIS A 9 -12.88 -7.46 15.52
C HIS A 9 -12.03 -8.69 15.73
N ASP A 10 -11.50 -8.86 16.94
CA ASP A 10 -10.89 -10.11 17.36
C ASP A 10 -11.99 -11.02 17.91
N ILE A 11 -12.07 -12.23 17.37
CA ILE A 11 -13.06 -13.24 17.75
C ILE A 11 -12.32 -14.43 18.33
N GLU A 12 -12.61 -14.74 19.58
CA GLU A 12 -12.00 -15.83 20.33
C GLU A 12 -13.05 -16.89 20.65
N ILE A 13 -12.65 -18.16 20.56
CA ILE A 13 -13.46 -19.30 20.96
C ILE A 13 -12.94 -19.80 22.30
N VAL A 14 -13.77 -19.80 23.32
CA VAL A 14 -13.46 -20.38 24.64
C VAL A 14 -13.73 -21.88 24.56
N ILE A 15 -12.67 -22.68 24.62
CA ILE A 15 -12.76 -24.16 24.56
C ILE A 15 -13.08 -24.73 25.93
N ASP A 16 -12.39 -24.27 26.97
CA ASP A 16 -12.58 -24.76 28.33
C ASP A 16 -12.26 -23.69 29.39
N ARG A 17 -12.80 -23.89 30.59
CA ARG A 17 -12.47 -23.13 31.82
C ARG A 17 -12.28 -24.13 32.94
N MET A 18 -11.09 -24.18 33.52
CA MET A 18 -10.75 -25.14 34.56
C MET A 18 -9.92 -24.49 35.66
N LEU A 19 -10.01 -25.07 36.83
CA LEU A 19 -9.04 -24.83 37.90
C LEU A 19 -7.90 -25.82 37.69
N ILE A 20 -6.66 -25.36 37.80
CA ILE A 20 -5.48 -26.19 37.68
C ILE A 20 -5.11 -26.73 39.04
N ASP A 21 -5.10 -28.06 39.18
CA ASP A 21 -4.58 -28.79 40.34
C ASP A 21 -3.63 -29.91 39.82
N ASP A 22 -2.93 -30.56 40.75
CA ASP A 22 -1.95 -31.62 40.39
C ASP A 22 -2.59 -33.00 40.26
N THR A 23 -3.90 -33.10 39.99
CA THR A 23 -4.59 -34.37 39.83
C THR A 23 -4.45 -34.94 38.40
N ASP A 24 -4.39 -36.26 38.29
CA ASP A 24 -4.35 -36.98 36.99
C ASP A 24 -5.57 -36.61 36.11
N ASP A 25 -6.71 -36.36 36.70
CA ASP A 25 -7.94 -36.03 35.97
C ASP A 25 -7.86 -34.64 35.36
N THR A 26 -7.34 -33.65 36.09
CA THR A 26 -7.08 -32.31 35.57
C THR A 26 -6.06 -32.33 34.43
N GLN A 27 -5.01 -33.13 34.56
CA GLN A 27 -4.01 -33.27 33.50
C GLN A 27 -4.60 -33.87 32.21
N LYS A 28 -5.42 -34.93 32.32
CA LYS A 28 -6.09 -35.53 31.16
C LYS A 28 -7.06 -34.53 30.50
N ARG A 29 -7.88 -33.85 31.28
CA ARG A 29 -8.80 -32.86 30.78
C ARG A 29 -8.06 -31.72 30.08
N LEU A 30 -6.95 -31.22 30.64
CA LEU A 30 -6.11 -30.19 30.05
C LEU A 30 -5.55 -30.66 28.69
N GLN A 31 -5.05 -31.88 28.59
CA GLN A 31 -4.53 -32.43 27.33
C GLN A 31 -5.61 -32.51 26.25
N GLU A 32 -6.83 -32.91 26.60
CA GLU A 32 -7.95 -32.95 25.66
C GLU A 32 -8.35 -31.52 25.21
N SER A 33 -8.45 -30.60 26.14
CA SER A 33 -8.78 -29.19 25.85
C SER A 33 -7.72 -28.54 24.95
N ILE A 34 -6.42 -28.81 25.18
CA ILE A 34 -5.32 -28.33 24.33
C ILE A 34 -5.46 -28.92 22.90
N LYS A 35 -5.74 -30.22 22.75
CA LYS A 35 -5.93 -30.83 21.42
C LYS A 35 -7.08 -30.16 20.66
N ILE A 36 -8.20 -29.94 21.34
CA ILE A 36 -9.37 -29.30 20.76
C ILE A 36 -9.04 -27.86 20.38
N ALA A 37 -8.40 -27.08 21.27
CA ALA A 37 -8.01 -25.71 21.05
C ALA A 37 -7.07 -25.58 19.84
N MET A 38 -6.04 -26.43 19.77
CA MET A 38 -5.10 -26.44 18.64
C MET A 38 -5.78 -26.77 17.30
N ASN A 39 -6.78 -27.67 17.33
CA ASN A 39 -7.52 -28.01 16.12
C ASN A 39 -8.41 -26.88 15.60
N TYR A 40 -9.08 -26.13 16.51
CA TYR A 40 -9.91 -24.99 16.13
C TYR A 40 -9.10 -23.72 15.82
N GLY A 41 -7.95 -23.57 16.47
CA GLY A 41 -7.07 -22.41 16.34
C GLY A 41 -5.97 -22.54 15.28
N ASP A 42 -6.05 -23.55 14.39
CA ASP A 42 -5.02 -23.81 13.36
C ASP A 42 -3.61 -23.84 13.97
N ASP A 43 -3.44 -24.74 14.96
CA ASP A 43 -2.21 -24.93 15.72
C ASP A 43 -1.75 -23.71 16.58
N VAL A 44 -2.66 -22.79 16.89
CA VAL A 44 -2.45 -21.68 17.81
C VAL A 44 -3.49 -21.75 18.93
N LEU A 45 -3.06 -21.55 20.17
CA LEU A 45 -3.97 -21.39 21.31
C LEU A 45 -3.51 -20.26 22.23
N MET A 46 -4.47 -19.72 22.96
CA MET A 46 -4.25 -18.74 24.03
C MET A 46 -4.73 -19.31 25.35
N VAL A 47 -3.92 -19.16 26.38
CA VAL A 47 -4.29 -19.43 27.78
C VAL A 47 -4.41 -18.10 28.50
N LEU A 48 -5.60 -17.84 29.07
CA LEU A 48 -5.86 -16.63 29.84
C LEU A 48 -5.87 -16.95 31.34
N GLU A 49 -4.95 -16.37 32.08
CA GLU A 49 -4.99 -16.40 33.54
C GLU A 49 -6.11 -15.52 34.06
N HIS A 50 -7.09 -16.13 34.77
CA HIS A 50 -8.30 -15.42 35.19
C HIS A 50 -7.99 -14.26 36.13
N ASP A 51 -7.09 -14.46 37.09
CA ASP A 51 -6.80 -13.48 38.15
C ASP A 51 -5.98 -12.29 37.64
N GLN A 52 -5.01 -12.55 36.80
CA GLN A 52 -4.09 -11.53 36.31
C GLN A 52 -4.50 -10.93 34.94
N LYS A 53 -5.54 -11.49 34.30
CA LYS A 53 -5.94 -11.17 32.93
C LYS A 53 -4.76 -11.22 31.93
N LYS A 54 -3.78 -12.05 32.22
CA LYS A 54 -2.58 -12.20 31.41
C LYS A 54 -2.79 -13.30 30.38
N ALA A 55 -2.61 -12.97 29.12
CA ALA A 55 -2.71 -13.91 28.02
C ALA A 55 -1.34 -14.52 27.70
N HIS A 56 -1.30 -15.83 27.58
CA HIS A 56 -0.14 -16.60 27.12
C HIS A 56 -0.49 -17.28 25.81
N TYR A 57 0.32 -17.06 24.78
CA TYR A 57 0.13 -17.64 23.48
C TYR A 57 1.06 -18.84 23.26
N PHE A 58 0.51 -19.91 22.70
CA PHE A 58 1.24 -21.13 22.34
C PHE A 58 0.93 -21.48 20.90
N SER A 59 1.94 -21.89 20.14
CA SER A 59 1.79 -22.27 18.75
C SER A 59 2.76 -23.38 18.39
N ARG A 60 2.34 -24.23 17.46
CA ARG A 60 3.25 -25.17 16.76
C ARG A 60 3.96 -24.48 15.58
N HIS A 61 3.49 -23.29 15.18
CA HIS A 61 4.13 -22.48 14.15
C HIS A 61 5.17 -21.54 14.78
N LEU A 62 5.95 -20.89 13.91
CA LEU A 62 6.89 -19.84 14.34
C LEU A 62 6.08 -18.66 14.89
N MET A 63 6.18 -18.42 16.19
CA MET A 63 5.40 -17.38 16.87
C MET A 63 6.28 -16.60 17.85
N CYS A 64 6.02 -15.31 17.96
CA CYS A 64 6.59 -14.48 19.02
C CYS A 64 5.74 -14.62 20.30
N PRO A 65 6.27 -15.19 21.40
CA PRO A 65 5.49 -15.41 22.61
C PRO A 65 4.97 -14.14 23.28
N SER A 66 5.65 -13.01 23.09
CA SER A 66 5.31 -11.73 23.70
C SER A 66 4.22 -10.97 22.96
N SER A 67 4.14 -11.10 21.63
CA SER A 67 3.18 -10.36 20.81
C SER A 67 2.05 -11.25 20.25
N GLY A 68 2.17 -12.58 20.31
CA GLY A 68 1.22 -13.52 19.70
C GLY A 68 1.28 -13.58 18.17
N ILE A 69 2.18 -12.81 17.53
CA ILE A 69 2.32 -12.80 16.08
C ILE A 69 2.89 -14.15 15.63
N SER A 70 2.16 -14.85 14.78
CA SER A 70 2.55 -16.15 14.21
C SER A 70 2.95 -15.99 12.75
N TYR A 71 3.98 -16.73 12.34
CA TYR A 71 4.45 -16.80 10.97
C TYR A 71 4.29 -18.22 10.43
N PRO A 72 3.81 -18.39 9.19
CA PRO A 72 3.78 -19.71 8.56
C PRO A 72 5.21 -20.25 8.40
N LEU A 73 5.34 -21.58 8.34
CA LEU A 73 6.62 -22.21 8.02
C LEU A 73 7.10 -21.71 6.65
N PRO A 74 8.40 -21.35 6.54
CA PRO A 74 8.94 -20.84 5.30
C PRO A 74 8.95 -21.90 4.23
N GLU A 75 8.38 -21.59 3.08
CA GLU A 75 8.47 -22.37 1.86
C GLU A 75 9.45 -21.70 0.87
N PRO A 76 9.97 -22.39 -0.14
CA PRO A 76 10.82 -21.74 -1.16
C PRO A 76 10.17 -20.50 -1.79
N ASN A 77 8.85 -20.52 -1.96
CA ASN A 77 8.08 -19.40 -2.50
C ASN A 77 8.05 -18.17 -1.58
N THR A 78 8.28 -18.33 -0.28
CA THR A 78 8.38 -17.24 0.70
C THR A 78 9.57 -16.32 0.38
N PHE A 79 10.60 -16.85 -0.26
CA PHE A 79 11.81 -16.13 -0.61
C PHE A 79 11.87 -15.70 -2.08
N SER A 80 10.78 -15.86 -2.81
CA SER A 80 10.70 -15.53 -4.23
C SER A 80 9.93 -14.23 -4.43
N PHE A 81 10.58 -13.22 -5.04
CA PHE A 81 9.91 -11.97 -5.43
C PHE A 81 8.94 -12.13 -6.63
N ASN A 82 8.93 -13.29 -7.29
CA ASN A 82 7.97 -13.62 -8.34
C ASN A 82 6.76 -14.40 -7.82
N SER A 83 6.70 -14.66 -6.50
CA SER A 83 5.61 -15.38 -5.87
C SER A 83 4.78 -14.44 -5.00
N PRO A 84 3.44 -14.51 -5.03
CA PRO A 84 2.58 -13.75 -4.11
C PRO A 84 2.89 -13.97 -2.63
N LYS A 85 3.47 -15.14 -2.27
CA LYS A 85 3.87 -15.45 -0.90
C LYS A 85 5.12 -14.69 -0.45
N GLY A 86 6.02 -14.33 -1.38
CA GLY A 86 7.32 -13.72 -1.05
C GLY A 86 7.51 -12.31 -1.56
N MET A 87 6.78 -11.89 -2.60
CA MET A 87 6.92 -10.56 -3.19
C MET A 87 6.46 -9.46 -2.23
N CYS A 88 7.11 -8.31 -2.29
CA CYS A 88 6.63 -7.09 -1.64
C CYS A 88 5.24 -6.72 -2.20
N PRO A 89 4.20 -6.58 -1.37
CA PRO A 89 2.84 -6.30 -1.85
C PRO A 89 2.70 -4.88 -2.42
N HIS A 90 3.55 -3.93 -2.01
CA HIS A 90 3.50 -2.56 -2.47
C HIS A 90 4.00 -2.39 -3.91
N CYS A 91 5.14 -3.02 -4.26
CA CYS A 91 5.71 -2.94 -5.60
C CYS A 91 5.52 -4.22 -6.44
N ASN A 92 4.74 -5.19 -5.95
CA ASN A 92 4.51 -6.49 -6.60
C ASN A 92 5.82 -7.20 -7.02
N GLY A 93 6.85 -7.08 -6.16
CA GLY A 93 8.14 -7.70 -6.40
C GLY A 93 9.04 -6.98 -7.42
N LEU A 94 8.68 -5.79 -7.88
CA LEU A 94 9.49 -4.98 -8.80
C LEU A 94 10.70 -4.34 -8.11
N GLY A 95 10.55 -3.98 -6.83
CA GLY A 95 11.59 -3.29 -6.05
C GLY A 95 11.58 -1.79 -6.21
N GLU A 96 10.81 -1.30 -7.15
CA GLU A 96 10.66 0.11 -7.52
C GLU A 96 9.19 0.43 -7.78
N VAL A 97 8.83 1.68 -7.71
CA VAL A 97 7.49 2.20 -7.99
C VAL A 97 7.59 3.45 -8.86
N GLN A 98 6.52 3.74 -9.58
CA GLN A 98 6.40 4.98 -10.36
C GLN A 98 5.76 6.04 -9.47
N GLU A 99 6.43 7.17 -9.30
CA GLU A 99 5.95 8.30 -8.53
C GLU A 99 5.88 9.56 -9.38
N ILE A 100 4.83 10.39 -9.16
CA ILE A 100 4.62 11.64 -9.89
C ILE A 100 5.76 12.62 -9.59
N ASN A 101 6.35 13.16 -10.65
CA ASN A 101 7.31 14.24 -10.57
C ASN A 101 6.67 15.57 -11.00
N LEU A 102 6.42 16.45 -10.02
CA LEU A 102 5.81 17.77 -10.27
C LEU A 102 6.63 18.65 -11.21
N SER A 103 7.96 18.52 -11.21
CA SER A 103 8.83 19.29 -12.12
C SER A 103 8.67 18.84 -13.59
N LYS A 104 8.17 17.64 -13.84
CA LYS A 104 7.82 17.20 -15.20
C LYS A 104 6.44 17.70 -15.63
N ILE A 105 5.53 17.90 -14.68
CA ILE A 105 4.18 18.44 -14.94
C ILE A 105 4.26 19.98 -15.14
N ILE A 106 5.03 20.67 -14.30
CA ILE A 106 5.23 22.12 -14.34
C ILE A 106 6.74 22.39 -14.36
N PRO A 107 7.39 22.26 -15.53
CA PRO A 107 8.83 22.47 -15.63
C PRO A 107 9.25 23.93 -15.47
N ASP A 108 8.40 24.87 -15.85
CA ASP A 108 8.65 26.30 -15.73
C ASP A 108 7.38 27.01 -15.23
N PRO A 109 7.32 27.41 -13.95
CA PRO A 109 6.15 28.07 -13.37
C PRO A 109 5.96 29.52 -13.88
N SER A 110 6.91 30.12 -14.60
CA SER A 110 6.75 31.43 -15.25
C SER A 110 5.83 31.36 -16.48
N ILE A 111 5.62 30.16 -17.01
CA ILE A 111 4.73 29.93 -18.15
C ILE A 111 3.29 29.82 -17.63
N SER A 112 2.34 30.43 -18.39
CA SER A 112 0.92 30.35 -18.04
C SER A 112 0.30 29.00 -18.46
N ILE A 113 -0.82 28.64 -17.83
CA ILE A 113 -1.58 27.44 -18.21
C ILE A 113 -2.03 27.53 -19.67
N LYS A 114 -2.40 28.74 -20.13
CA LYS A 114 -2.77 28.99 -21.52
C LYS A 114 -1.66 28.58 -22.51
N ASN A 115 -0.41 28.87 -22.16
CA ASN A 115 0.76 28.67 -23.03
C ASN A 115 1.45 27.30 -22.74
N GLY A 116 0.75 26.35 -22.12
CA GLY A 116 1.28 25.00 -21.90
C GLY A 116 2.15 24.85 -20.65
N GLY A 117 2.05 25.76 -19.67
CA GLY A 117 2.80 25.66 -18.43
C GLY A 117 2.50 24.39 -17.62
N ILE A 118 1.37 23.73 -17.90
CA ILE A 118 1.08 22.35 -17.42
C ILE A 118 1.25 21.42 -18.61
N THR A 119 2.38 20.75 -18.71
CA THR A 119 2.77 19.93 -19.86
C THR A 119 1.80 18.77 -20.16
N ALA A 120 1.18 18.21 -19.12
CA ALA A 120 0.22 17.12 -19.27
C ALA A 120 -1.06 17.51 -20.02
N VAL A 121 -1.45 18.78 -20.03
CA VAL A 121 -2.60 19.28 -20.80
C VAL A 121 -2.19 20.06 -22.06
N GLY A 122 -0.93 20.50 -22.12
CA GLY A 122 -0.37 21.27 -23.24
C GLY A 122 -0.95 22.67 -23.36
N GLU A 123 -0.84 23.28 -24.56
CA GLU A 123 -1.38 24.59 -24.84
C GLU A 123 -2.92 24.61 -24.86
N GLN A 124 -3.48 25.77 -24.55
CA GLN A 124 -4.95 25.94 -24.47
C GLN A 124 -5.63 25.56 -25.78
N LYS A 125 -6.58 24.63 -25.67
CA LYS A 125 -7.49 24.19 -26.73
C LYS A 125 -8.94 24.37 -26.26
N ASN A 126 -9.87 24.39 -27.20
CA ASN A 126 -11.30 24.41 -26.86
C ASN A 126 -11.77 23.03 -26.40
N THR A 127 -11.21 22.53 -25.30
CA THR A 127 -11.53 21.24 -24.69
C THR A 127 -12.15 21.44 -23.33
N TRP A 128 -12.83 20.40 -22.87
CA TRP A 128 -13.52 20.40 -21.58
C TRP A 128 -12.58 20.67 -20.39
N ILE A 129 -11.38 20.15 -20.43
CA ILE A 129 -10.39 20.34 -19.38
C ILE A 129 -10.02 21.80 -19.20
N PHE A 130 -9.81 22.56 -20.29
CA PHE A 130 -9.47 23.99 -20.19
C PHE A 130 -10.61 24.83 -19.68
N LYS A 131 -11.87 24.46 -19.93
CA LYS A 131 -13.04 25.14 -19.35
C LYS A 131 -13.10 24.93 -17.83
N GLN A 132 -12.75 23.73 -17.35
CA GLN A 132 -12.67 23.45 -15.92
C GLN A 132 -11.53 24.26 -15.26
N LEU A 133 -10.34 24.23 -15.85
CA LEU A 133 -9.19 25.00 -15.37
C LEU A 133 -9.49 26.51 -15.32
N GLU A 134 -10.16 27.04 -16.34
CA GLU A 134 -10.58 28.44 -16.39
C GLU A 134 -11.50 28.82 -15.24
N LEU A 135 -12.49 27.99 -14.94
CA LEU A 135 -13.40 28.23 -13.80
C LEU A 135 -12.66 28.17 -12.46
N ILE A 136 -11.70 27.26 -12.32
CA ILE A 136 -10.92 27.16 -11.09
C ILE A 136 -10.12 28.43 -10.86
N VAL A 137 -9.34 28.89 -11.86
CA VAL A 137 -8.51 30.10 -11.70
C VAL A 137 -9.35 31.36 -11.55
N GLN A 138 -10.50 31.48 -12.24
CA GLN A 138 -11.44 32.60 -12.13
C GLN A 138 -12.04 32.74 -10.73
N LYS A 139 -12.31 31.63 -10.03
CA LYS A 139 -12.78 31.64 -8.63
C LYS A 139 -11.81 32.38 -7.71
N PHE A 140 -10.53 32.36 -8.02
CA PHE A 140 -9.48 33.06 -7.27
C PHE A 140 -9.10 34.40 -7.87
N GLY A 141 -9.84 34.90 -8.88
CA GLY A 141 -9.61 36.22 -9.51
C GLY A 141 -8.48 36.22 -10.55
N HIS A 142 -8.04 35.06 -11.00
CA HIS A 142 -6.96 34.90 -11.98
C HIS A 142 -7.48 34.46 -13.36
N LYS A 143 -6.59 34.48 -14.36
CA LYS A 143 -6.87 34.02 -15.72
C LYS A 143 -5.90 32.91 -16.10
N LEU A 144 -6.27 32.09 -17.10
CA LEU A 144 -5.37 31.08 -17.65
C LEU A 144 -4.10 31.65 -18.29
N SER A 145 -4.10 32.96 -18.62
CA SER A 145 -2.95 33.68 -19.17
C SER A 145 -1.93 34.13 -18.12
N ASP A 146 -2.29 34.06 -16.83
CA ASP A 146 -1.40 34.46 -15.77
C ASP A 146 -0.32 33.41 -15.53
N PRO A 147 0.93 33.78 -15.19
CA PRO A 147 1.96 32.81 -14.85
C PRO A 147 1.53 31.88 -13.71
N ILE A 148 1.90 30.61 -13.78
CA ILE A 148 1.53 29.63 -12.75
C ILE A 148 2.05 30.05 -11.37
N GLU A 149 3.24 30.65 -11.28
CA GLU A 149 3.84 31.12 -10.03
C GLU A 149 3.02 32.20 -9.32
N THR A 150 2.16 32.92 -10.05
CA THR A 150 1.29 33.96 -9.49
C THR A 150 -0.03 33.42 -8.94
N LEU A 151 -0.37 32.17 -9.26
CA LEU A 151 -1.59 31.54 -8.80
C LEU A 151 -1.49 31.19 -7.31
N PRO A 152 -2.55 31.42 -6.52
CA PRO A 152 -2.55 31.04 -5.12
C PRO A 152 -2.43 29.51 -4.95
N LYS A 153 -1.80 29.12 -3.85
CA LYS A 153 -1.56 27.69 -3.56
C LYS A 153 -2.85 26.85 -3.59
N GLU A 154 -3.93 27.41 -3.04
CA GLU A 154 -5.24 26.76 -3.01
C GLU A 154 -5.78 26.46 -4.41
N ALA A 155 -5.57 27.37 -5.38
CA ALA A 155 -5.94 27.13 -6.77
C ALA A 155 -5.07 26.00 -7.38
N MET A 156 -3.78 26.03 -7.11
CA MET A 156 -2.85 25.00 -7.60
C MET A 156 -3.12 23.64 -6.98
N ASP A 157 -3.47 23.57 -5.69
CA ASP A 157 -3.84 22.32 -5.03
C ASP A 157 -5.09 21.70 -5.67
N ILE A 158 -6.09 22.53 -6.01
CA ILE A 158 -7.26 22.05 -6.74
C ILE A 158 -6.91 21.57 -8.15
N ILE A 159 -6.07 22.32 -8.87
CA ILE A 159 -5.64 21.95 -10.23
C ILE A 159 -4.85 20.62 -10.22
N LEU A 160 -3.97 20.45 -9.25
CA LEU A 160 -3.11 19.27 -9.19
C LEU A 160 -3.81 18.04 -8.59
N TYR A 161 -4.50 18.21 -7.47
CA TYR A 161 -5.02 17.09 -6.67
C TYR A 161 -6.55 16.94 -6.74
N GLY A 162 -7.23 17.89 -7.40
CA GLY A 162 -8.68 17.93 -7.43
C GLY A 162 -9.30 18.68 -6.26
N GLY A 163 -10.59 18.93 -6.35
CA GLY A 163 -11.35 19.62 -5.32
C GLY A 163 -12.68 18.94 -5.04
N LYS A 164 -13.17 19.11 -3.81
CA LYS A 164 -14.52 18.65 -3.41
C LYS A 164 -15.64 19.58 -3.86
N ASP A 165 -15.27 20.77 -4.37
CA ASP A 165 -16.21 21.77 -4.81
C ASP A 165 -16.76 21.39 -6.19
N LYS A 166 -18.06 21.40 -6.32
CA LYS A 166 -18.72 21.20 -7.59
C LYS A 166 -18.72 22.51 -8.37
N TYR A 167 -18.11 22.50 -9.54
CA TYR A 167 -18.05 23.66 -10.43
C TYR A 167 -19.24 23.64 -11.37
N ALA A 168 -20.04 24.73 -11.36
CA ALA A 168 -21.16 24.88 -12.29
C ALA A 168 -20.65 25.51 -13.59
N ILE A 169 -20.61 24.76 -14.67
CA ILE A 169 -20.32 25.30 -16.01
C ILE A 169 -21.62 25.71 -16.67
N LYS A 170 -21.72 26.97 -17.03
CA LYS A 170 -22.76 27.46 -17.93
C LYS A 170 -22.31 27.20 -19.37
N SER A 171 -22.94 26.25 -20.03
CA SER A 171 -22.74 26.02 -21.45
C SER A 171 -23.93 26.56 -22.22
N ASP A 172 -23.73 27.64 -22.94
CA ASP A 172 -24.74 28.18 -23.87
C ASP A 172 -24.58 27.49 -25.22
N VAL A 173 -25.16 26.31 -25.32
CA VAL A 173 -25.30 25.60 -26.59
C VAL A 173 -26.75 25.74 -27.02
N LEU A 174 -27.01 26.41 -28.13
CA LEU A 174 -28.35 26.63 -28.71
C LEU A 174 -29.34 27.40 -27.80
N GLY A 175 -28.82 28.34 -26.97
CA GLY A 175 -29.68 29.16 -26.10
C GLY A 175 -30.25 28.45 -24.88
N ILE A 176 -29.77 27.26 -24.57
CA ILE A 176 -30.15 26.52 -23.38
C ILE A 176 -28.96 26.52 -22.40
N THR A 177 -29.11 27.28 -21.30
CA THR A 177 -28.14 27.27 -20.21
C THR A 177 -28.30 25.97 -19.41
N ARG A 178 -27.35 25.05 -19.51
CA ARG A 178 -27.29 23.88 -18.65
C ARG A 178 -26.19 24.08 -17.60
N ASN A 179 -26.53 23.90 -16.34
CA ASN A 179 -25.57 23.85 -15.25
C ASN A 179 -25.09 22.39 -15.13
N PHE A 180 -23.80 22.19 -15.37
CA PHE A 180 -23.16 20.90 -15.08
C PHE A 180 -22.36 21.06 -13.79
N GLU A 181 -22.64 20.26 -12.79
CA GLU A 181 -21.77 20.09 -11.64
C GLU A 181 -20.61 19.21 -12.07
N ILE A 182 -19.38 19.70 -11.94
CA ILE A 182 -18.19 18.94 -12.33
C ILE A 182 -17.36 18.73 -11.10
N ASP A 183 -17.06 17.48 -10.86
CA ASP A 183 -16.06 17.04 -9.90
C ASP A 183 -14.72 16.99 -10.65
N PHE A 184 -13.83 17.94 -10.34
CA PHE A 184 -12.52 17.98 -10.97
C PHE A 184 -11.56 17.07 -10.19
N GLU A 185 -11.17 15.95 -10.82
CA GLU A 185 -10.32 14.94 -10.18
C GLU A 185 -8.88 15.41 -9.92
N GLY A 186 -8.41 16.43 -10.63
CA GLY A 186 -7.03 16.91 -10.58
C GLY A 186 -6.11 16.19 -11.57
N ILE A 187 -5.11 16.94 -12.04
CA ILE A 187 -4.19 16.46 -13.10
C ILE A 187 -3.36 15.26 -12.63
N ILE A 188 -2.91 15.27 -11.37
CA ILE A 188 -2.12 14.16 -10.82
C ILE A 188 -2.95 12.88 -10.75
N ASN A 189 -4.19 12.97 -10.26
CA ASN A 189 -5.06 11.81 -10.15
C ASN A 189 -5.46 11.29 -11.54
N PHE A 190 -5.66 12.21 -12.50
CA PHE A 190 -5.88 11.83 -13.90
C PHE A 190 -4.68 11.04 -14.46
N ILE A 191 -3.43 11.54 -14.30
CA ILE A 191 -2.23 10.85 -14.77
C ILE A 191 -2.10 9.46 -14.13
N LYS A 192 -2.30 9.36 -12.80
CA LYS A 192 -2.27 8.07 -12.07
C LYS A 192 -3.33 7.10 -12.59
N SER A 193 -4.56 7.58 -12.77
CA SER A 193 -5.66 6.77 -13.31
C SER A 193 -5.35 6.26 -14.72
N GLN A 194 -4.74 7.08 -15.59
CA GLN A 194 -4.32 6.66 -16.92
C GLN A 194 -3.17 5.64 -16.88
N HIS A 195 -2.25 5.79 -15.93
CA HIS A 195 -1.16 4.82 -15.75
C HIS A 195 -1.67 3.45 -15.28
N GLU A 196 -2.63 3.43 -14.35
CA GLU A 196 -3.14 2.20 -13.73
C GLU A 196 -4.17 1.47 -14.60
N ASN A 197 -5.08 2.22 -15.23
CA ASN A 197 -6.29 1.67 -15.84
C ASN A 197 -6.32 1.76 -17.38
N ALA A 198 -5.29 2.31 -18.04
CA ALA A 198 -5.31 2.42 -19.48
C ALA A 198 -5.11 1.06 -20.16
N ASP A 199 -6.04 0.68 -21.03
CA ASP A 199 -5.92 -0.49 -21.90
C ASP A 199 -4.89 -0.26 -23.02
N MET A 200 -4.64 1.00 -23.39
CA MET A 200 -3.73 1.38 -24.46
C MET A 200 -2.32 1.65 -23.93
N VAL A 201 -1.34 0.90 -24.43
CA VAL A 201 0.09 1.05 -24.08
C VAL A 201 0.60 2.48 -24.31
N ALA A 202 0.09 3.17 -25.34
CA ALA A 202 0.48 4.55 -25.64
C ALA A 202 0.08 5.53 -24.54
N ILE A 203 -1.11 5.35 -23.94
CA ILE A 203 -1.60 6.20 -22.84
C ILE A 203 -0.77 5.95 -21.58
N LYS A 204 -0.46 4.70 -21.31
CA LYS A 204 0.39 4.33 -20.16
C LYS A 204 1.78 4.95 -20.29
N ARG A 205 2.41 4.85 -21.46
CA ARG A 205 3.71 5.47 -21.72
C ARG A 205 3.66 7.01 -21.59
N TRP A 206 2.59 7.63 -22.07
CA TRP A 206 2.39 9.06 -21.89
C TRP A 206 2.32 9.43 -20.40
N ALA A 207 1.61 8.66 -19.56
CA ALA A 207 1.55 8.90 -18.13
C ALA A 207 2.92 8.72 -17.45
N GLU A 208 3.71 7.74 -17.88
CA GLU A 208 5.07 7.47 -17.39
C GLU A 208 6.04 8.64 -17.66
N GLU A 209 5.79 9.49 -18.67
CA GLU A 209 6.60 10.69 -18.93
C GLU A 209 6.58 11.68 -17.77
N PHE A 210 5.51 11.69 -16.96
CA PHE A 210 5.33 12.57 -15.79
C PHE A 210 5.74 11.91 -14.46
N MET A 211 6.30 10.70 -14.53
CA MET A 211 6.69 9.93 -13.35
C MET A 211 8.20 9.69 -13.33
N ASP A 212 8.70 9.44 -12.13
CA ASP A 212 10.05 8.92 -11.88
C ASP A 212 9.96 7.53 -11.30
N THR A 213 10.90 6.68 -11.69
CA THR A 213 11.08 5.37 -11.08
C THR A 213 11.93 5.54 -9.82
N ILE A 214 11.35 5.27 -8.67
CA ILE A 214 12.03 5.35 -7.38
C ILE A 214 12.05 4.00 -6.67
N PRO A 215 13.06 3.71 -5.81
CA PRO A 215 13.06 2.52 -4.99
C PRO A 215 11.80 2.45 -4.13
N CYS A 216 11.19 1.28 -4.06
CA CYS A 216 10.00 1.06 -3.25
C CYS A 216 10.29 1.35 -1.77
N GLU A 217 9.53 2.23 -1.14
CA GLU A 217 9.69 2.63 0.25
C GLU A 217 9.46 1.48 1.25
N GLU A 218 8.61 0.51 0.91
CA GLU A 218 8.32 -0.63 1.77
C GLU A 218 9.45 -1.66 1.80
N CYS A 219 9.99 -2.01 0.64
CA CYS A 219 11.01 -3.05 0.55
C CYS A 219 12.43 -2.51 0.31
N HIS A 220 12.59 -1.21 0.13
CA HIS A 220 13.87 -0.55 -0.13
C HIS A 220 14.69 -1.24 -1.24
N GLY A 221 14.00 -1.66 -2.32
CA GLY A 221 14.62 -2.35 -3.44
C GLY A 221 14.86 -3.85 -3.24
N THR A 222 14.56 -4.42 -2.08
CA THR A 222 14.75 -5.87 -1.84
C THR A 222 13.78 -6.75 -2.61
N ARG A 223 12.67 -6.20 -3.07
CA ARG A 223 11.61 -6.87 -3.84
C ARG A 223 10.79 -7.89 -3.03
N LEU A 224 11.16 -8.14 -1.77
CA LEU A 224 10.55 -9.12 -0.89
C LEU A 224 9.75 -8.44 0.21
N ARG A 225 8.76 -9.15 0.71
CA ARG A 225 8.04 -8.75 1.93
C ARG A 225 8.94 -8.86 3.16
N LYS A 226 8.64 -8.05 4.19
CA LYS A 226 9.47 -7.94 5.41
C LYS A 226 9.63 -9.28 6.12
N GLU A 227 8.60 -10.12 6.13
CA GLU A 227 8.61 -11.43 6.79
C GLU A 227 9.66 -12.36 6.20
N ALA A 228 9.91 -12.30 4.89
CA ALA A 228 10.96 -13.10 4.26
C ALA A 228 12.38 -12.70 4.72
N LEU A 229 12.57 -11.45 5.15
CA LEU A 229 13.84 -10.93 5.61
C LEU A 229 14.14 -11.27 7.08
N TYR A 230 13.16 -11.75 7.83
CA TYR A 230 13.36 -12.21 9.21
C TYR A 230 14.09 -13.56 9.30
N PHE A 231 14.08 -14.34 8.22
CA PHE A 231 14.82 -15.58 8.15
C PHE A 231 16.28 -15.28 7.83
N LYS A 232 17.18 -15.71 8.73
CA LYS A 232 18.61 -15.47 8.63
C LYS A 232 19.39 -16.76 8.66
N ILE A 233 20.47 -16.80 7.87
CA ILE A 233 21.48 -17.87 7.90
C ILE A 233 22.81 -17.19 8.21
N ALA A 234 23.46 -17.55 9.33
CA ALA A 234 24.67 -16.92 9.81
C ALA A 234 24.54 -15.39 9.87
N ASP A 235 23.45 -14.91 10.50
CA ASP A 235 23.07 -13.50 10.69
C ASP A 235 22.77 -12.69 9.43
N LYS A 236 22.76 -13.31 8.24
CA LYS A 236 22.43 -12.69 6.96
C LYS A 236 21.08 -13.17 6.45
N ASN A 237 20.26 -12.25 6.00
CA ASN A 237 19.02 -12.55 5.29
C ASN A 237 19.26 -12.70 3.77
N ILE A 238 18.23 -13.07 3.03
CA ILE A 238 18.35 -13.30 1.57
C ILE A 238 18.67 -12.01 0.79
N ALA A 239 18.27 -10.83 1.27
CA ALA A 239 18.59 -9.56 0.62
C ALA A 239 20.07 -9.18 0.81
N ASP A 240 20.66 -9.49 1.97
CA ASP A 240 22.07 -9.24 2.25
C ASP A 240 23.00 -10.03 1.31
N GLN A 241 22.54 -11.19 0.84
CA GLN A 241 23.31 -12.05 -0.08
C GLN A 241 23.30 -11.55 -1.53
N ARG A 242 22.31 -10.75 -1.94
CA ARG A 242 22.23 -10.21 -3.31
C ARG A 242 23.23 -9.10 -3.58
N ASN A 243 23.68 -8.39 -2.57
CA ASN A 243 24.65 -7.32 -2.68
C ASN A 243 26.10 -7.83 -2.86
N HIS A 244 26.31 -9.13 -2.77
CA HIS A 244 27.56 -9.76 -3.14
C HIS A 244 27.46 -10.32 -4.56
N HIS A 245 28.26 -9.80 -5.49
CA HIS A 245 28.48 -10.39 -6.81
C HIS A 245 28.73 -11.91 -6.69
N PRO A 246 28.26 -12.76 -7.63
CA PRO A 246 28.34 -14.22 -7.50
C PRO A 246 29.73 -14.76 -7.82
N THR A 247 30.72 -14.36 -7.05
CA THR A 247 32.05 -14.99 -7.10
C THR A 247 32.37 -15.54 -5.73
N THR A 248 31.90 -16.70 -5.47
CA THR A 248 32.18 -17.64 -4.37
C THR A 248 30.96 -17.94 -3.50
N ILE A 249 30.18 -18.95 -3.96
CA ILE A 249 29.36 -19.74 -3.04
C ILE A 249 30.35 -20.67 -2.31
N PRO A 250 30.54 -20.52 -0.99
CA PRO A 250 31.32 -21.49 -0.25
C PRO A 250 30.53 -22.82 -0.25
N HIS A 251 31.12 -23.86 -0.79
CA HIS A 251 30.57 -25.24 -0.84
C HIS A 251 30.43 -25.89 0.56
N ARG A 252 30.01 -25.17 1.60
CA ARG A 252 29.70 -25.72 2.93
C ARG A 252 28.56 -24.97 3.60
N CYS A 253 27.33 -25.17 3.14
CA CYS A 253 26.18 -24.98 4.01
C CYS A 253 25.96 -26.26 4.82
N ARG A 254 26.54 -26.33 6.02
CA ARG A 254 26.06 -27.27 7.04
C ARG A 254 24.80 -26.65 7.68
N ALA A 255 23.65 -27.22 7.38
CA ALA A 255 22.44 -26.98 8.14
C ALA A 255 22.65 -27.53 9.56
N TYR A 256 22.69 -26.66 10.55
CA TYR A 256 22.54 -27.05 11.95
C TYR A 256 21.05 -27.16 12.24
N LEU A 257 20.53 -28.37 12.19
CA LEU A 257 19.28 -28.73 12.85
C LEU A 257 19.59 -28.79 14.34
N PHE A 258 19.01 -27.89 15.10
CA PHE A 258 18.99 -28.01 16.56
C PHE A 258 18.10 -29.20 16.90
N SER A 259 18.69 -30.27 17.36
CA SER A 259 18.02 -31.35 18.03
C SER A 259 17.93 -31.03 19.53
N SER A 260 16.68 -31.17 20.04
CA SER A 260 16.21 -31.28 21.43
C SER A 260 16.66 -30.21 22.41
#